data_6c957f5f2762d3606eb40d38877a5831
#
_entry.id   6c957f5f2762d3606eb40d38877a5831
#
_cell.length_a   1.000
_cell.length_b   1.000
_cell.length_c   1.000
_cell.angle_alpha   90.00
_cell.angle_beta   90.00
_cell.angle_gamma   90.00
#
_symmetry.space_group_name_H-M   'P 1'
#
loop_
_entity.id
_entity.type
_entity.pdbx_description
1 polymer ?
#
loop_
_entity_poly.entity_id
_entity_poly.type
_entity_poly.pdbx_seq_one_letter_code
_entity_poly.pdbx_strand_id
1 'polypeptide(L)'
;MAKFVKGSELNHEIDSLFENALNELIIVSPFIKLHNRQKDALRDKIKDPKFKLTLVFGKNESDKRRSLGQDDFEFFKQFTNVQVYYEPRLHAKYYANDDKGILSSMNLYEYSQNNNIEFGIVTSIASGLDRLKEKVIGIELDNDAWQYFNSVIERSELVFHNEPLYESNMLGLSKKYIRSEVRVDL
;
A
#
# COMPACT_ATOMS: atom_id res chain seq x y z
N MET A 1 -8.70 -16.08 -7.28
CA MET A 1 -10.08 -15.87 -7.84
C MET A 1 -10.44 -14.41 -7.71
N ALA A 2 -11.02 -13.77 -8.74
CA ALA A 2 -11.44 -12.36 -8.65
C ALA A 2 -12.90 -12.29 -8.13
N LYS A 3 -13.17 -11.31 -7.23
CA LYS A 3 -14.50 -11.10 -6.62
C LYS A 3 -14.88 -9.63 -6.77
N PHE A 4 -16.08 -9.36 -7.31
CA PHE A 4 -16.65 -8.01 -7.34
C PHE A 4 -17.27 -7.67 -5.98
N VAL A 5 -16.92 -6.51 -5.42
CA VAL A 5 -17.40 -6.02 -4.12
C VAL A 5 -17.88 -4.57 -4.22
N LYS A 6 -18.82 -4.17 -3.35
CA LYS A 6 -19.39 -2.82 -3.35
C LYS A 6 -19.85 -2.40 -1.94
N GLY A 7 -20.02 -1.09 -1.72
CA GLY A 7 -20.56 -0.55 -0.48
C GLY A 7 -19.81 -1.03 0.76
N SER A 8 -20.54 -1.50 1.77
CA SER A 8 -19.96 -1.96 3.05
C SER A 8 -19.02 -3.16 2.89
N GLU A 9 -19.26 -4.02 1.90
CA GLU A 9 -18.37 -5.14 1.61
C GLU A 9 -17.00 -4.67 1.10
N LEU A 10 -16.95 -3.65 0.24
CA LEU A 10 -15.70 -3.04 -0.20
C LEU A 10 -14.94 -2.41 0.98
N ASN A 11 -15.64 -1.70 1.85
CA ASN A 11 -15.03 -1.12 3.06
C ASN A 11 -14.41 -2.21 3.94
N HIS A 12 -15.15 -3.29 4.17
CA HIS A 12 -14.66 -4.44 4.96
C HIS A 12 -13.42 -5.08 4.33
N GLU A 13 -13.41 -5.27 3.00
CA GLU A 13 -12.26 -5.86 2.30
C GLU A 13 -11.01 -4.97 2.40
N ILE A 14 -11.18 -3.63 2.30
CA ILE A 14 -10.06 -2.70 2.49
C ILE A 14 -9.55 -2.73 3.92
N ASP A 15 -10.44 -2.64 4.92
CA ASP A 15 -10.03 -2.69 6.33
C ASP A 15 -9.30 -4.00 6.66
N SER A 16 -9.86 -5.13 6.20
CA SER A 16 -9.23 -6.47 6.32
C SER A 16 -7.85 -6.54 5.66
N LEU A 17 -7.64 -5.80 4.56
CA LEU A 17 -6.34 -5.74 3.90
C LEU A 17 -5.30 -5.05 4.80
N PHE A 18 -5.66 -3.99 5.50
CA PHE A 18 -4.78 -3.31 6.47
C PHE A 18 -4.49 -4.17 7.70
N GLU A 19 -5.52 -4.82 8.26
CA GLU A 19 -5.40 -5.66 9.46
C GLU A 19 -4.49 -6.87 9.21
N ASN A 20 -4.62 -7.51 8.04
CA ASN A 20 -3.92 -8.74 7.69
C ASN A 20 -2.61 -8.54 6.92
N ALA A 21 -2.15 -7.32 6.69
CA ALA A 21 -0.83 -7.06 6.11
C ALA A 21 0.27 -7.53 7.07
N LEU A 22 1.11 -8.47 6.66
CA LEU A 22 2.17 -9.05 7.50
C LEU A 22 3.55 -8.48 7.16
N ASN A 23 3.91 -8.46 5.88
CA ASN A 23 5.24 -8.03 5.42
C ASN A 23 5.17 -6.78 4.53
N GLU A 24 4.09 -6.60 3.78
CA GLU A 24 3.96 -5.49 2.84
C GLU A 24 2.55 -4.93 2.80
N LEU A 25 2.47 -3.60 2.66
CA LEU A 25 1.24 -2.89 2.33
C LEU A 25 1.53 -1.86 1.25
N ILE A 26 0.79 -1.93 0.13
CA ILE A 26 0.84 -0.97 -0.97
C ILE A 26 -0.47 -0.18 -0.99
N ILE A 27 -0.36 1.14 -0.99
CA ILE A 27 -1.48 2.07 -1.08
C ILE A 27 -1.25 2.99 -2.27
N VAL A 28 -2.06 2.85 -3.32
CA VAL A 28 -2.07 3.74 -4.47
C VAL A 28 -3.42 4.43 -4.52
N SER A 29 -3.46 5.72 -4.25
CA SER A 29 -4.71 6.50 -4.27
C SER A 29 -4.43 7.98 -4.51
N PRO A 30 -5.16 8.66 -5.41
CA PRO A 30 -5.02 10.11 -5.63
C PRO A 30 -5.16 10.93 -4.35
N PHE A 31 -6.08 10.50 -3.47
CA PHE A 31 -6.35 11.15 -2.19
C PHE A 31 -6.28 10.12 -1.07
N ILE A 32 -5.46 10.40 -0.06
CA ILE A 32 -5.26 9.55 1.11
C ILE A 32 -5.59 10.34 2.36
N LYS A 33 -6.58 9.84 3.11
CA LYS A 33 -6.90 10.26 4.47
C LYS A 33 -7.36 9.03 5.24
N LEU A 34 -6.50 8.54 6.11
CA LEU A 34 -6.76 7.31 6.86
C LEU A 34 -7.86 7.50 7.90
N HIS A 35 -8.75 6.53 8.00
CA HIS A 35 -9.63 6.39 9.14
C HIS A 35 -8.85 5.88 10.37
N ASN A 36 -9.31 6.22 11.58
CA ASN A 36 -8.63 5.80 12.82
C ASN A 36 -8.43 4.29 12.91
N ARG A 37 -9.42 3.48 12.49
CA ARG A 37 -9.29 2.01 12.49
C ARG A 37 -8.14 1.50 11.61
N GLN A 38 -7.87 2.16 10.48
CA GLN A 38 -6.74 1.82 9.61
C GLN A 38 -5.40 2.20 10.26
N LYS A 39 -5.36 3.38 10.92
CA LYS A 39 -4.19 3.77 11.71
C LYS A 39 -3.95 2.79 12.87
N ASP A 40 -5.00 2.37 13.57
CA ASP A 40 -4.90 1.41 14.68
C ASP A 40 -4.38 0.04 14.19
N ALA A 41 -4.87 -0.46 13.05
CA ALA A 41 -4.39 -1.70 12.43
C ALA A 41 -2.89 -1.66 12.05
N LEU A 42 -2.34 -0.46 11.84
CA LEU A 42 -0.94 -0.28 11.45
C LEU A 42 0.00 0.05 12.62
N ARG A 43 -0.51 0.39 13.82
CA ARG A 43 0.32 0.86 14.96
C ARG A 43 1.42 -0.11 15.35
N ASP A 44 1.12 -1.39 15.43
CA ASP A 44 2.09 -2.43 15.84
C ASP A 44 3.16 -2.67 14.77
N LYS A 45 2.91 -2.25 13.53
CA LYS A 45 3.82 -2.40 12.38
C LYS A 45 4.82 -1.24 12.24
N ILE A 46 4.57 -0.11 12.91
CA ILE A 46 5.39 1.11 12.79
C ILE A 46 6.88 0.85 13.05
N LYS A 47 7.20 0.04 14.06
CA LYS A 47 8.57 -0.27 14.48
C LYS A 47 9.11 -1.59 13.94
N ASP A 48 8.35 -2.28 13.10
CA ASP A 48 8.81 -3.50 12.44
C ASP A 48 9.61 -3.16 11.17
N PRO A 49 10.94 -3.36 11.16
CA PRO A 49 11.78 -3.06 9.99
C PRO A 49 11.54 -4.03 8.81
N LYS A 50 10.84 -5.14 9.05
CA LYS A 50 10.49 -6.12 8.00
C LYS A 50 9.21 -5.72 7.27
N PHE A 51 8.32 -4.99 7.95
CA PHE A 51 7.09 -4.51 7.34
C PHE A 51 7.38 -3.33 6.42
N LYS A 52 7.15 -3.51 5.12
CA LYS A 52 7.35 -2.49 4.09
C LYS A 52 6.05 -1.78 3.77
N LEU A 53 6.02 -0.47 3.93
CA LEU A 53 4.90 0.38 3.55
C LEU A 53 5.24 1.19 2.31
N THR A 54 4.45 1.07 1.25
CA THR A 54 4.62 1.83 0.01
C THR A 54 3.35 2.61 -0.30
N LEU A 55 3.48 3.93 -0.47
CA LEU A 55 2.37 4.82 -0.80
C LEU A 55 2.64 5.56 -2.10
N VAL A 56 1.61 5.68 -2.95
CA VAL A 56 1.60 6.61 -4.09
C VAL A 56 0.37 7.48 -3.97
N PHE A 57 0.57 8.78 -3.92
CA PHE A 57 -0.50 9.76 -3.91
C PHE A 57 -0.32 10.78 -5.05
N GLY A 58 -1.34 11.60 -5.35
CA GLY A 58 -1.16 12.56 -6.42
C GLY A 58 -2.39 13.38 -6.79
N LYS A 59 -2.41 13.91 -8.01
CA LYS A 59 -3.45 14.68 -8.68
C LYS A 59 -3.46 16.20 -8.44
N ASN A 60 -2.94 16.73 -7.33
CA ASN A 60 -2.89 18.17 -7.10
C ASN A 60 -1.48 18.72 -7.32
N GLU A 61 -1.19 19.17 -8.54
CA GLU A 61 0.12 19.74 -8.88
C GLU A 61 0.45 21.02 -8.11
N SER A 62 -0.58 21.84 -7.81
CA SER A 62 -0.41 23.11 -7.12
C SER A 62 -0.25 22.99 -5.61
N ASP A 63 -0.75 21.90 -5.00
CA ASP A 63 -0.67 21.68 -3.56
C ASP A 63 -0.78 20.18 -3.22
N LYS A 64 0.36 19.52 -3.04
CA LYS A 64 0.46 18.09 -2.70
C LYS A 64 -0.31 17.73 -1.40
N ARG A 65 -0.44 18.67 -0.44
CA ARG A 65 -1.13 18.46 0.85
C ARG A 65 -2.62 18.24 0.71
N ARG A 66 -3.22 18.63 -0.40
CA ARG A 66 -4.63 18.32 -0.69
C ARG A 66 -4.85 16.84 -1.03
N SER A 67 -3.81 16.17 -1.47
CA SER A 67 -3.85 14.74 -1.83
C SER A 67 -3.44 13.83 -0.67
N LEU A 68 -2.50 14.29 0.16
CA LEU A 68 -2.07 13.63 1.39
C LEU A 68 -1.91 14.70 2.49
N GLY A 69 -2.82 14.69 3.48
CA GLY A 69 -2.82 15.65 4.58
C GLY A 69 -1.58 15.53 5.46
N GLN A 70 -1.18 16.65 6.09
CA GLN A 70 0.01 16.69 6.94
C GLN A 70 -0.02 15.64 8.06
N ASP A 71 -1.15 15.49 8.75
CA ASP A 71 -1.28 14.53 9.87
C ASP A 71 -1.09 13.08 9.43
N ASP A 72 -1.59 12.71 8.24
CA ASP A 72 -1.41 11.37 7.69
C ASP A 72 0.02 11.17 7.18
N PHE A 73 0.62 12.21 6.58
CA PHE A 73 2.02 12.16 6.18
C PHE A 73 2.94 11.95 7.39
N GLU A 74 2.74 12.71 8.48
CA GLU A 74 3.50 12.54 9.72
C GLU A 74 3.26 11.16 10.37
N PHE A 75 2.07 10.60 10.24
CA PHE A 75 1.81 9.23 10.67
C PHE A 75 2.65 8.22 9.87
N PHE A 76 2.70 8.34 8.55
CA PHE A 76 3.49 7.46 7.70
C PHE A 76 5.00 7.59 7.90
N LYS A 77 5.49 8.79 8.19
CA LYS A 77 6.91 9.05 8.50
C LYS A 77 7.42 8.28 9.74
N GLN A 78 6.54 7.80 10.61
CA GLN A 78 6.92 7.04 11.80
C GLN A 78 7.38 5.61 11.48
N PHE A 79 7.05 5.08 10.29
CA PHE A 79 7.40 3.71 9.92
C PHE A 79 8.90 3.57 9.67
N THR A 80 9.48 2.49 10.19
CA THR A 80 10.90 2.16 10.03
C THR A 80 11.28 1.76 8.62
N ASN A 81 10.30 1.33 7.80
CA ASN A 81 10.47 0.95 6.41
C ASN A 81 9.30 1.47 5.59
N VAL A 82 9.44 2.68 5.04
CA VAL A 82 8.38 3.33 4.28
C VAL A 82 8.92 4.10 3.09
N GLN A 83 8.18 4.03 1.99
CA GLN A 83 8.42 4.81 0.77
C GLN A 83 7.14 5.54 0.39
N VAL A 84 7.22 6.84 0.19
CA VAL A 84 6.10 7.68 -0.22
C VAL A 84 6.44 8.34 -1.55
N TYR A 85 5.57 8.15 -2.53
CA TYR A 85 5.74 8.64 -3.89
C TYR A 85 4.62 9.58 -4.28
N TYR A 86 4.94 10.52 -5.17
CA TYR A 86 4.00 11.45 -5.78
C TYR A 86 3.90 11.22 -7.29
N GLU A 87 2.67 11.06 -7.82
CA GLU A 87 2.38 10.97 -9.25
C GLU A 87 1.25 11.97 -9.62
N PRO A 88 1.55 13.08 -10.30
CA PRO A 88 0.56 14.13 -10.59
C PRO A 88 -0.61 13.65 -11.46
N ARG A 89 -0.40 12.62 -12.31
CA ARG A 89 -1.42 12.05 -13.19
C ARG A 89 -2.22 10.92 -12.55
N LEU A 90 -1.96 10.61 -11.26
CA LEU A 90 -2.61 9.48 -10.60
C LEU A 90 -4.12 9.67 -10.52
N HIS A 91 -4.86 8.69 -11.04
CA HIS A 91 -6.32 8.60 -10.86
C HIS A 91 -6.77 7.17 -10.50
N ALA A 92 -5.89 6.20 -10.58
CA ALA A 92 -6.14 4.83 -10.18
C ALA A 92 -6.14 4.67 -8.65
N LYS A 93 -6.83 3.63 -8.16
CA LYS A 93 -6.85 3.22 -6.76
C LYS A 93 -6.56 1.72 -6.71
N TYR A 94 -5.48 1.40 -6.03
CA TYR A 94 -5.03 0.03 -5.83
C TYR A 94 -4.50 -0.13 -4.41
N TYR A 95 -4.96 -1.15 -3.74
CA TYR A 95 -4.55 -1.51 -2.39
C TYR A 95 -4.11 -2.96 -2.41
N ALA A 96 -2.96 -3.27 -1.84
CA ALA A 96 -2.47 -4.65 -1.80
C ALA A 96 -1.66 -4.93 -0.53
N ASN A 97 -1.75 -6.17 -0.08
CA ASN A 97 -0.89 -6.73 0.95
C ASN A 97 -0.29 -8.06 0.46
N ASP A 98 0.29 -8.85 1.37
CA ASP A 98 0.92 -10.13 1.07
C ASP A 98 0.00 -11.15 0.36
N ASP A 99 -1.32 -11.07 0.60
CA ASP A 99 -2.28 -12.11 0.23
C ASP A 99 -3.27 -11.70 -0.87
N LYS A 100 -3.57 -10.41 -0.98
CA LYS A 100 -4.60 -9.93 -1.91
C LYS A 100 -4.33 -8.52 -2.43
N GLY A 101 -4.90 -8.24 -3.62
CA GLY A 101 -5.00 -6.93 -4.21
C GLY A 101 -6.46 -6.48 -4.35
N ILE A 102 -6.70 -5.17 -4.31
CA ILE A 102 -8.01 -4.56 -4.54
C ILE A 102 -7.86 -3.43 -5.56
N LEU A 103 -8.43 -3.63 -6.75
CA LEU A 103 -8.66 -2.55 -7.71
C LEU A 103 -9.97 -1.86 -7.34
N SER A 104 -9.99 -0.55 -7.19
CA SER A 104 -11.19 0.16 -6.72
C SER A 104 -11.48 1.46 -7.44
N SER A 105 -12.73 1.87 -7.42
CA SER A 105 -13.13 3.24 -7.73
C SER A 105 -12.93 4.18 -6.53
N MET A 106 -12.87 3.63 -5.30
CA MET A 106 -12.86 4.36 -4.05
C MET A 106 -11.47 4.88 -3.69
N ASN A 107 -11.34 6.20 -3.49
CA ASN A 107 -10.17 6.77 -2.84
C ASN A 107 -10.10 6.33 -1.37
N LEU A 108 -8.90 6.23 -0.83
CA LEU A 108 -8.70 5.99 0.59
C LEU A 108 -9.00 7.28 1.38
N TYR A 109 -10.28 7.63 1.44
CA TYR A 109 -10.77 8.85 2.02
C TYR A 109 -12.12 8.60 2.70
N GLU A 110 -12.24 8.97 3.97
CA GLU A 110 -13.40 8.69 4.81
C GLU A 110 -14.75 9.10 4.18
N TYR A 111 -14.79 10.24 3.49
CA TYR A 111 -16.00 10.71 2.80
C TYR A 111 -16.44 9.75 1.69
N SER A 112 -15.50 9.22 0.92
CA SER A 112 -15.80 8.26 -0.17
C SER A 112 -16.41 6.97 0.37
N GLN A 113 -15.92 6.49 1.52
CA GLN A 113 -16.40 5.26 2.15
C GLN A 113 -17.87 5.33 2.59
N ASN A 114 -18.35 6.51 2.93
CA ASN A 114 -19.68 6.67 3.54
C ASN A 114 -20.73 7.29 2.60
N ASN A 115 -20.31 8.00 1.55
CA ASN A 115 -21.21 8.86 0.80
C ASN A 115 -21.25 8.57 -0.72
N ASN A 116 -20.31 7.82 -1.26
CA ASN A 116 -20.22 7.57 -2.69
C ASN A 116 -20.73 6.18 -3.06
N ILE A 117 -21.15 6.03 -4.32
CA ILE A 117 -21.36 4.71 -4.93
C ILE A 117 -19.99 4.23 -5.42
N GLU A 118 -19.43 3.24 -4.74
CA GLU A 118 -18.10 2.73 -5.01
C GLU A 118 -18.13 1.22 -5.22
N PHE A 119 -17.18 0.71 -5.98
CA PHE A 119 -16.98 -0.72 -6.20
C PHE A 119 -15.50 -1.08 -6.18
N GLY A 120 -15.21 -2.37 -6.08
CA GLY A 120 -13.88 -2.91 -6.20
C GLY A 120 -13.86 -4.31 -6.77
N ILE A 121 -12.70 -4.73 -7.22
CA ILE A 121 -12.39 -6.11 -7.59
C ILE A 121 -11.29 -6.57 -6.67
N VAL A 122 -11.60 -7.54 -5.82
CA VAL A 122 -10.64 -8.20 -4.94
C VAL A 122 -10.01 -9.35 -5.72
N THR A 123 -8.69 -9.39 -5.75
CA THR A 123 -7.91 -10.49 -6.31
C THR A 123 -7.10 -11.16 -5.20
N SER A 124 -6.95 -12.47 -5.24
CA SER A 124 -6.13 -13.20 -4.29
C SER A 124 -4.77 -13.50 -4.91
N ILE A 125 -3.70 -13.15 -4.21
CA ILE A 125 -2.35 -13.54 -4.59
C ILE A 125 -2.20 -15.03 -4.28
N ALA A 126 -2.00 -15.84 -5.32
CA ALA A 126 -1.77 -17.26 -5.13
C ALA A 126 -0.42 -17.49 -4.43
N SER A 127 -0.44 -18.01 -3.21
CA SER A 127 0.77 -18.33 -2.46
C SER A 127 1.44 -19.61 -2.97
N GLY A 128 2.75 -19.57 -3.18
CA GLY A 128 3.62 -20.73 -3.30
C GLY A 128 3.27 -21.73 -4.42
N LEU A 129 2.91 -22.95 -4.06
CA LEU A 129 2.63 -24.08 -4.97
C LEU A 129 1.42 -23.90 -5.87
N ASP A 130 0.48 -23.03 -5.51
CA ASP A 130 -0.73 -22.77 -6.29
C ASP A 130 -0.42 -21.91 -7.54
N ARG A 131 0.65 -21.12 -7.55
CA ARG A 131 1.14 -20.41 -8.75
C ARG A 131 1.47 -21.36 -9.92
N LEU A 132 1.78 -22.61 -9.63
CA LEU A 132 2.11 -23.61 -10.67
C LEU A 132 0.87 -24.34 -11.21
N LYS A 133 -0.26 -24.29 -10.52
CA LYS A 133 -1.49 -25.04 -10.86
C LYS A 133 -2.59 -24.20 -11.52
N GLU A 134 -2.59 -22.89 -11.33
CA GLU A 134 -3.70 -22.03 -11.74
C GLU A 134 -3.33 -21.07 -12.89
N LYS A 135 -3.17 -21.61 -14.10
CA LYS A 135 -3.38 -20.85 -15.34
C LYS A 135 -4.91 -20.59 -15.55
N VAL A 136 -5.57 -20.03 -14.55
CA VAL A 136 -7.02 -19.75 -14.61
C VAL A 136 -7.23 -18.24 -14.35
N ILE A 137 -8.02 -17.64 -15.19
CA ILE A 137 -8.48 -16.25 -15.38
C ILE A 137 -8.34 -15.24 -14.22
N GLY A 138 -8.30 -15.64 -12.96
CA GLY A 138 -8.19 -14.73 -11.79
C GLY A 138 -6.78 -14.39 -11.34
N ILE A 139 -5.77 -15.19 -11.70
CA ILE A 139 -4.36 -15.00 -11.33
C ILE A 139 -3.68 -14.03 -12.30
N GLU A 140 -4.08 -14.07 -13.56
CA GLU A 140 -3.57 -13.17 -14.60
C GLU A 140 -3.87 -11.72 -14.23
N LEU A 141 -5.11 -11.42 -13.81
CA LEU A 141 -5.52 -10.07 -13.39
C LEU A 141 -4.72 -9.58 -12.17
N ASP A 142 -4.44 -10.43 -11.19
CA ASP A 142 -3.66 -10.05 -10.00
C ASP A 142 -2.22 -9.73 -10.37
N ASN A 143 -1.57 -10.60 -11.13
CA ASN A 143 -0.21 -10.37 -11.61
C ASN A 143 -0.10 -9.12 -12.48
N ASP A 144 -1.04 -8.90 -13.39
CA ASP A 144 -1.06 -7.74 -14.29
C ASP A 144 -1.27 -6.45 -13.49
N ALA A 145 -2.19 -6.45 -12.53
CA ALA A 145 -2.41 -5.31 -11.64
C ALA A 145 -1.15 -5.01 -10.83
N TRP A 146 -0.54 -6.01 -10.20
CA TRP A 146 0.66 -5.86 -9.41
C TRP A 146 1.84 -5.33 -10.24
N GLN A 147 2.11 -5.90 -11.42
CA GLN A 147 3.16 -5.43 -12.33
C GLN A 147 2.90 -4.00 -12.80
N TYR A 148 1.65 -3.68 -13.17
CA TYR A 148 1.29 -2.34 -13.59
C TYR A 148 1.55 -1.32 -12.48
N PHE A 149 1.08 -1.58 -11.24
CA PHE A 149 1.25 -0.63 -10.15
C PHE A 149 2.69 -0.54 -9.66
N ASN A 150 3.50 -1.59 -9.72
CA ASN A 150 4.94 -1.48 -9.52
C ASN A 150 5.59 -0.56 -10.56
N SER A 151 5.21 -0.66 -11.83
CA SER A 151 5.69 0.28 -12.85
C SER A 151 5.24 1.74 -12.61
N VAL A 152 4.07 1.94 -11.97
CA VAL A 152 3.62 3.28 -11.52
C VAL A 152 4.52 3.78 -10.39
N ILE A 153 4.80 2.95 -9.39
CA ILE A 153 5.68 3.28 -8.26
C ILE A 153 7.07 3.69 -8.77
N GLU A 154 7.68 2.87 -9.64
CA GLU A 154 9.03 3.09 -10.16
C GLU A 154 9.20 4.41 -10.94
N ARG A 155 8.16 4.87 -11.65
CA ARG A 155 8.18 6.14 -12.40
C ARG A 155 7.73 7.35 -11.61
N SER A 156 7.21 7.17 -10.39
CA SER A 156 6.71 8.25 -9.55
C SER A 156 7.86 8.96 -8.81
N GLU A 157 7.67 10.24 -8.48
CA GLU A 157 8.62 11.02 -7.70
C GLU A 157 8.67 10.51 -6.25
N LEU A 158 9.83 10.03 -5.81
CA LEU A 158 10.03 9.64 -4.41
C LEU A 158 10.13 10.91 -3.54
N VAL A 159 9.18 11.11 -2.63
CA VAL A 159 9.11 12.31 -1.78
C VAL A 159 9.52 12.06 -0.33
N PHE A 160 9.41 10.82 0.13
CA PHE A 160 9.90 10.40 1.44
C PHE A 160 10.34 8.94 1.43
N HIS A 161 11.48 8.67 2.06
CA HIS A 161 12.00 7.31 2.23
C HIS A 161 12.71 7.17 3.56
N ASN A 162 12.20 6.29 4.40
CA ASN A 162 12.87 5.79 5.59
C ASN A 162 13.24 4.32 5.38
N GLU A 163 14.54 4.01 5.37
CA GLU A 163 15.09 2.71 4.99
C GLU A 163 15.69 2.00 6.20
N PRO A 164 15.34 0.71 6.45
CA PRO A 164 15.96 -0.07 7.52
C PRO A 164 17.36 -0.53 7.12
N LEU A 165 18.32 -0.33 8.01
CA LEU A 165 19.70 -0.78 7.88
C LEU A 165 19.94 -2.05 8.68
N TYR A 166 20.65 -3.01 8.06
CA TYR A 166 20.98 -4.29 8.64
C TYR A 166 22.47 -4.52 8.65
N GLU A 167 22.98 -5.13 9.72
CA GLU A 167 24.31 -5.70 9.81
C GLU A 167 24.26 -7.19 9.51
N SER A 168 25.15 -7.66 8.65
CA SER A 168 25.32 -9.10 8.39
C SER A 168 26.35 -9.68 9.35
N ASN A 169 26.11 -10.89 9.86
CA ASN A 169 27.14 -11.63 10.61
C ASN A 169 28.31 -12.01 9.66
N MET A 170 29.46 -12.40 10.25
CA MET A 170 30.69 -12.76 9.49
C MET A 170 30.49 -13.82 8.41
N LEU A 171 29.44 -14.63 8.51
CA LEU A 171 29.11 -15.70 7.54
C LEU A 171 28.01 -15.30 6.55
N GLY A 172 27.44 -14.10 6.66
CA GLY A 172 26.33 -13.65 5.80
C GLY A 172 24.99 -14.39 6.02
N LEU A 173 24.90 -15.29 7.01
CA LEU A 173 23.75 -16.17 7.23
C LEU A 173 22.60 -15.51 8.00
N SER A 174 22.85 -14.41 8.70
CA SER A 174 21.82 -13.66 9.42
C SER A 174 22.01 -12.15 9.28
N LYS A 175 20.90 -11.43 9.20
CA LYS A 175 20.86 -9.97 9.19
C LYS A 175 20.20 -9.48 10.47
N LYS A 176 20.87 -8.57 11.20
CA LYS A 176 20.36 -7.92 12.40
C LYS A 176 20.00 -6.47 12.07
N TYR A 177 18.77 -6.08 12.34
CA TYR A 177 18.35 -4.67 12.22
C TYR A 177 19.15 -3.80 13.19
N ILE A 178 19.66 -2.68 12.70
CA ILE A 178 20.42 -1.69 13.49
C ILE A 178 19.54 -0.49 13.78
N ARG A 179 19.11 0.19 12.73
CA ARG A 179 18.31 1.43 12.76
C ARG A 179 17.68 1.66 11.38
N SER A 180 16.80 2.64 11.30
CA SER A 180 16.38 3.18 9.99
C SER A 180 17.02 4.55 9.74
N GLU A 181 17.22 4.88 8.48
CA GLU A 181 17.73 6.18 8.03
C GLU A 181 16.78 6.81 7.02
N VAL A 182 16.47 8.09 7.25
CA VAL A 182 15.75 8.89 6.28
C VAL A 182 16.70 9.21 5.11
N ARG A 183 16.37 8.69 3.91
CA ARG A 183 17.14 8.87 2.68
C ARG A 183 16.62 10.03 1.86
N VAL A 184 15.31 10.29 1.92
CA VAL A 184 14.62 11.37 1.20
C VAL A 184 13.57 11.97 2.12
N ASP A 185 13.47 13.31 2.18
CA ASP A 185 12.42 14.07 2.87
C ASP A 185 12.25 15.40 2.13
N LEU A 186 11.29 15.47 1.16
CA LEU A 186 11.05 16.58 0.24
C LEU A 186 9.77 17.35 0.56
#